data_b8485025f356e81569cc1c7b06b5ec4e
#
_entry.id   b8485025f356e81569cc1c7b06b5ec4e
#
_cell.length_a   1.000
_cell.length_b   1.000
_cell.length_c   1.000
_cell.angle_alpha   90.00
_cell.angle_beta   90.00
_cell.angle_gamma   90.00
#
_symmetry.space_group_name_H-M   'P 1'
#
loop_
_entity.id
_entity.type
_entity.pdbx_description
1 polymer ?
#
loop_
_entity_poly.entity_id
_entity_poly.type
_entity_poly.pdbx_seq_one_letter_code
_entity_poly.pdbx_strand_id
1 'polypeptide(L)'
;MKVAIGCDHGGLNLKASVKEVLSALGHEVEDFGCHTAESCDYPDIAVPVANAVVSGKADRGILICGTGIGIGIAANKIAGIRAALCHDTFSAHACREHNDANILTMGERVIGPGLANDIVTIFMETEFEGGRHARRVEKIKALEK
;
A
#
# COMPACT_ATOMS: atom_id res chain seq x y z
N MET A 1 -11.43 3.47 -8.20
CA MET A 1 -10.03 3.93 -8.39
C MET A 1 -9.21 2.87 -9.08
N LYS A 2 -8.09 3.27 -9.63
CA LYS A 2 -7.07 2.36 -10.14
C LYS A 2 -6.06 2.07 -9.04
N VAL A 3 -5.84 0.79 -8.74
CA VAL A 3 -4.96 0.35 -7.66
C VAL A 3 -3.85 -0.51 -8.21
N ALA A 4 -2.61 -0.14 -7.93
CA ALA A 4 -1.44 -0.96 -8.23
C ALA A 4 -1.18 -1.88 -7.04
N ILE A 5 -1.08 -3.17 -7.26
CA ILE A 5 -0.79 -4.13 -6.21
C ILE A 5 0.44 -4.97 -6.57
N GLY A 6 1.24 -5.27 -5.56
CA GLY A 6 2.40 -6.14 -5.71
C GLY A 6 2.74 -6.84 -4.41
N CYS A 7 3.44 -7.95 -4.53
CA CYS A 7 3.99 -8.67 -3.39
C CYS A 7 5.26 -9.39 -3.78
N ASP A 8 6.08 -9.76 -2.79
CA ASP A 8 7.13 -10.74 -3.00
C ASP A 8 6.56 -12.16 -2.78
N HIS A 9 7.43 -13.16 -2.80
CA HIS A 9 7.02 -14.56 -2.60
C HIS A 9 6.37 -14.83 -1.23
N GLY A 10 6.58 -13.96 -0.25
CA GLY A 10 5.97 -14.09 1.08
C GLY A 10 4.57 -13.49 1.20
N GLY A 11 4.01 -12.93 0.12
CA GLY A 11 2.71 -12.26 0.16
C GLY A 11 1.68 -12.76 -0.87
N LEU A 12 1.94 -13.86 -1.55
CA LEU A 12 1.10 -14.35 -2.66
C LEU A 12 -0.35 -14.64 -2.26
N ASN A 13 -0.56 -15.32 -1.14
CA ASN A 13 -1.90 -15.72 -0.71
C ASN A 13 -2.71 -14.50 -0.26
N LEU A 14 -2.07 -13.61 0.48
CA LEU A 14 -2.73 -12.40 0.95
C LEU A 14 -3.06 -11.47 -0.23
N LYS A 15 -2.17 -11.36 -1.20
CA LYS A 15 -2.43 -10.59 -2.43
C LYS A 15 -3.67 -11.09 -3.15
N ALA A 16 -3.84 -12.40 -3.28
CA ALA A 16 -5.01 -12.99 -3.93
C ALA A 16 -6.31 -12.57 -3.21
N SER A 17 -6.33 -12.64 -1.90
CA SER A 17 -7.48 -12.22 -1.09
C SER A 17 -7.77 -10.72 -1.23
N VAL A 18 -6.73 -9.90 -1.20
CA VAL A 18 -6.87 -8.44 -1.33
C VAL A 18 -7.39 -8.06 -2.72
N LYS A 19 -6.93 -8.72 -3.78
CA LYS A 19 -7.44 -8.49 -5.13
C LYS A 19 -8.94 -8.74 -5.23
N GLU A 20 -9.44 -9.80 -4.58
CA GLU A 20 -10.87 -10.10 -4.56
C GLU A 20 -11.66 -8.98 -3.89
N VAL A 21 -11.18 -8.47 -2.75
CA VAL A 21 -11.83 -7.35 -2.04
C VAL A 21 -11.85 -6.10 -2.90
N LEU A 22 -10.73 -5.74 -3.51
CA LEU A 22 -10.64 -4.55 -4.36
C LEU A 22 -11.61 -4.65 -5.54
N SER A 23 -11.72 -5.80 -6.16
CA SER A 23 -12.65 -6.03 -7.26
C SER A 23 -14.10 -5.93 -6.79
N ALA A 24 -14.43 -6.51 -5.63
CA ALA A 24 -15.76 -6.43 -5.04
C ALA A 24 -16.16 -4.99 -4.69
N LEU A 25 -15.20 -4.15 -4.34
CA LEU A 25 -15.42 -2.72 -4.07
C LEU A 25 -15.51 -1.87 -5.35
N GLY A 26 -15.34 -2.48 -6.52
CA GLY A 26 -15.45 -1.79 -7.80
C GLY A 26 -14.17 -1.11 -8.29
N HIS A 27 -13.03 -1.43 -7.69
CA HIS A 27 -11.75 -0.86 -8.12
C HIS A 27 -11.13 -1.66 -9.27
N GLU A 28 -10.40 -0.96 -10.13
CA GLU A 28 -9.60 -1.55 -11.20
C GLU A 28 -8.21 -1.87 -10.64
N VAL A 29 -7.76 -3.12 -10.75
CA VAL A 29 -6.51 -3.58 -10.13
C VAL A 29 -5.50 -3.96 -11.20
N GLU A 30 -4.29 -3.42 -11.11
CA GLU A 30 -3.14 -3.84 -11.91
C GLU A 30 -2.15 -4.55 -11.01
N ASP A 31 -1.84 -5.81 -11.30
CA ASP A 31 -0.95 -6.65 -10.53
C ASP A 31 0.47 -6.61 -11.11
N PHE A 32 1.41 -6.06 -10.34
CA PHE A 32 2.81 -5.91 -10.73
C PHE A 32 3.70 -7.11 -10.32
N GLY A 33 3.10 -8.14 -9.74
CA GLY A 33 3.83 -9.37 -9.33
C GLY A 33 4.11 -9.39 -7.83
N CYS A 34 4.89 -10.37 -7.30
CA CYS A 34 5.28 -11.53 -8.08
C CYS A 34 4.08 -12.47 -8.32
N HIS A 35 4.25 -13.42 -9.23
CA HIS A 35 3.16 -14.35 -9.62
C HIS A 35 3.45 -15.79 -9.21
N THR A 36 4.64 -16.07 -8.67
CA THR A 36 5.07 -17.41 -8.26
C THR A 36 5.68 -17.36 -6.86
N ALA A 37 5.79 -18.55 -6.25
CA ALA A 37 6.40 -18.70 -4.92
C ALA A 37 7.92 -18.69 -4.95
N GLU A 38 8.54 -18.52 -6.12
CA GLU A 38 9.98 -18.40 -6.21
C GLU A 38 10.49 -17.16 -5.50
N SER A 39 11.62 -17.27 -4.81
CA SER A 39 12.22 -16.14 -4.10
C SER A 39 12.48 -14.97 -5.04
N CYS A 40 12.02 -13.80 -4.65
CA CYS A 40 12.28 -12.55 -5.35
C CYS A 40 12.54 -11.43 -4.34
N ASP A 41 13.22 -10.40 -4.79
CA ASP A 41 13.57 -9.27 -3.92
C ASP A 41 12.43 -8.27 -3.88
N TYR A 42 11.91 -7.97 -2.69
CA TYR A 42 10.77 -7.06 -2.52
C TYR A 42 10.99 -5.65 -3.08
N PRO A 43 12.22 -5.07 -3.08
CA PRO A 43 12.41 -3.76 -3.71
C PRO A 43 12.09 -3.74 -5.20
N ASP A 44 12.35 -4.86 -5.90
CA ASP A 44 12.07 -4.98 -7.34
C ASP A 44 10.56 -4.94 -7.65
N ILE A 45 9.74 -5.22 -6.65
CA ILE A 45 8.28 -5.10 -6.74
C ILE A 45 7.82 -3.73 -6.26
N ALA A 46 8.42 -3.22 -5.18
CA ALA A 46 8.03 -1.94 -4.60
C ALA A 46 8.20 -0.78 -5.58
N VAL A 47 9.30 -0.74 -6.33
CA VAL A 47 9.63 0.36 -7.23
C VAL A 47 8.60 0.51 -8.36
N PRO A 48 8.22 -0.53 -9.12
CA PRO A 48 7.20 -0.40 -10.15
C PRO A 48 5.83 0.06 -9.62
N VAL A 49 5.42 -0.45 -8.47
CA VAL A 49 4.15 -0.03 -7.84
C VAL A 49 4.22 1.45 -7.43
N ALA A 50 5.31 1.85 -6.77
CA ALA A 50 5.51 3.24 -6.38
C ALA A 50 5.52 4.18 -7.59
N ASN A 51 6.21 3.79 -8.66
CA ASN A 51 6.25 4.58 -9.89
C ASN A 51 4.87 4.72 -10.53
N ALA A 52 4.04 3.67 -10.51
CA ALA A 52 2.67 3.74 -11.00
C ALA A 52 1.84 4.77 -10.22
N VAL A 53 2.03 4.84 -8.92
CA VAL A 53 1.32 5.80 -8.06
C VAL A 53 1.79 7.23 -8.32
N VAL A 54 3.09 7.49 -8.31
CA VAL A 54 3.60 8.87 -8.47
C VAL A 54 3.40 9.43 -9.87
N SER A 55 3.34 8.58 -10.89
CA SER A 55 3.07 9.00 -12.27
C SER A 55 1.60 9.24 -12.55
N GLY A 56 0.70 8.92 -11.61
CA GLY A 56 -0.74 9.03 -11.81
C GLY A 56 -1.35 7.87 -12.58
N LYS A 57 -0.59 6.85 -12.93
CA LYS A 57 -1.09 5.64 -13.59
C LYS A 57 -1.98 4.82 -12.67
N ALA A 58 -1.73 4.88 -11.37
CA ALA A 58 -2.59 4.35 -10.32
C ALA A 58 -2.87 5.43 -9.29
N ASP A 59 -4.04 5.36 -8.67
CA ASP A 59 -4.42 6.31 -7.62
C ASP A 59 -3.81 5.96 -6.28
N ARG A 60 -3.72 4.67 -5.97
CA ARG A 60 -3.13 4.13 -4.74
C ARG A 60 -2.42 2.82 -5.01
N GLY A 61 -1.54 2.44 -4.09
CA GLY A 61 -0.81 1.18 -4.16
C GLY A 61 -0.99 0.33 -2.91
N ILE A 62 -0.86 -0.98 -3.07
CA ILE A 62 -0.84 -1.94 -1.98
C ILE A 62 0.33 -2.88 -2.19
N LEU A 63 1.18 -3.01 -1.17
CA LEU A 63 2.37 -3.84 -1.22
C LEU A 63 2.38 -4.82 -0.05
N ILE A 64 2.68 -6.08 -0.34
CA ILE A 64 2.64 -7.15 0.64
C ILE A 64 3.95 -7.95 0.58
N CYS A 65 4.56 -8.17 1.73
CA CYS A 65 5.66 -9.12 1.86
C CYS A 65 5.44 -9.96 3.13
N GLY A 66 6.45 -10.61 3.65
CA GLY A 66 6.29 -11.39 4.87
C GLY A 66 5.89 -10.56 6.09
N THR A 67 6.45 -9.37 6.23
CA THR A 67 6.21 -8.46 7.37
C THR A 67 5.57 -7.13 6.96
N GLY A 68 5.63 -6.76 5.70
CA GLY A 68 5.23 -5.43 5.22
C GLY A 68 6.26 -4.35 5.50
N ILE A 69 7.32 -4.65 6.24
CA ILE A 69 8.32 -3.67 6.68
C ILE A 69 9.27 -3.29 5.55
N GLY A 70 10.02 -4.28 5.04
CA GLY A 70 11.04 -4.01 4.02
C GLY A 70 10.48 -3.41 2.74
N ILE A 71 9.35 -3.94 2.28
CA ILE A 71 8.69 -3.44 1.06
C ILE A 71 8.18 -2.01 1.25
N GLY A 72 7.74 -1.67 2.46
CA GLY A 72 7.34 -0.32 2.82
C GLY A 72 8.50 0.66 2.86
N ILE A 73 9.64 0.25 3.45
CA ILE A 73 10.86 1.05 3.47
C ILE A 73 11.31 1.36 2.04
N ALA A 74 11.31 0.34 1.18
CA ALA A 74 11.70 0.49 -0.22
C ALA A 74 10.79 1.48 -0.95
N ALA A 75 9.47 1.34 -0.79
CA ALA A 75 8.51 2.25 -1.40
C ALA A 75 8.72 3.70 -0.96
N ASN A 76 9.00 3.92 0.33
CA ASN A 76 9.21 5.27 0.87
C ASN A 76 10.51 5.94 0.40
N LYS A 77 11.40 5.22 -0.30
CA LYS A 77 12.57 5.83 -0.94
C LYS A 77 12.21 6.57 -2.22
N ILE A 78 11.03 6.35 -2.76
CA ILE A 78 10.57 7.02 -3.98
C ILE A 78 9.88 8.33 -3.60
N ALA A 79 10.35 9.45 -4.15
CA ALA A 79 9.75 10.75 -3.90
C ALA A 79 8.26 10.76 -4.30
N GLY A 80 7.42 11.33 -3.46
CA GLY A 80 5.97 11.35 -3.64
C GLY A 80 5.23 10.19 -2.99
N ILE A 81 5.93 9.20 -2.44
CA ILE A 81 5.32 8.06 -1.77
C ILE A 81 5.27 8.29 -0.26
N ARG A 82 4.11 7.99 0.31
CA ARG A 82 3.87 7.87 1.75
C ARG A 82 3.26 6.49 1.98
N ALA A 83 4.13 5.50 2.16
CA ALA A 83 3.73 4.12 2.41
C ALA A 83 3.56 3.91 3.92
N ALA A 84 2.43 3.37 4.31
CA ALA A 84 2.08 3.11 5.69
C ALA A 84 1.92 1.61 5.94
N LEU A 85 2.68 1.10 6.90
CA LEU A 85 2.53 -0.27 7.39
C LEU A 85 1.37 -0.29 8.38
N CYS A 86 0.29 -0.97 8.03
CA CYS A 86 -0.89 -1.08 8.89
C CYS A 86 -1.26 -2.53 9.14
N HIS A 87 -1.24 -2.93 10.40
CA HIS A 87 -1.66 -4.26 10.86
C HIS A 87 -2.86 -4.18 11.80
N ASP A 88 -3.52 -3.02 11.87
CA ASP A 88 -4.75 -2.81 12.62
C ASP A 88 -5.63 -1.79 11.89
N THR A 89 -6.90 -1.77 12.25
CA THR A 89 -7.88 -0.90 11.59
C THR A 89 -7.74 0.56 11.99
N PHE A 90 -7.30 0.84 13.21
CA PHE A 90 -7.08 2.20 13.65
C PHE A 90 -5.98 2.88 12.83
N SER A 91 -4.83 2.22 12.66
CA SER A 91 -3.74 2.74 11.85
C SER A 91 -4.14 2.91 10.39
N ALA A 92 -4.98 2.02 9.87
CA ALA A 92 -5.51 2.13 8.50
C ALA A 92 -6.34 3.41 8.31
N HIS A 93 -7.21 3.72 9.26
CA HIS A 93 -7.95 5.00 9.27
C HIS A 93 -6.97 6.19 9.36
N ALA A 94 -6.11 6.16 10.36
CA ALA A 94 -5.23 7.30 10.66
C ALA A 94 -4.24 7.61 9.53
N CYS A 95 -3.71 6.59 8.87
CA CYS A 95 -2.75 6.82 7.78
C CYS A 95 -3.39 7.57 6.60
N ARG A 96 -4.69 7.40 6.39
CA ARG A 96 -5.43 8.16 5.41
C ARG A 96 -5.83 9.53 5.92
N GLU A 97 -6.51 9.56 7.06
CA GLU A 97 -7.04 10.81 7.65
C GLU A 97 -5.95 11.83 7.93
N HIS A 98 -4.82 11.38 8.45
CA HIS A 98 -3.75 12.27 8.93
C HIS A 98 -2.57 12.40 7.98
N ASN A 99 -2.19 11.33 7.29
CA ASN A 99 -0.94 11.30 6.54
C ASN A 99 -1.13 11.26 5.02
N ASP A 100 -2.37 11.12 4.57
CA ASP A 100 -2.68 10.95 3.14
C ASP A 100 -1.78 9.89 2.51
N ALA A 101 -1.63 8.76 3.20
CA ALA A 101 -0.81 7.66 2.71
C ALA A 101 -1.35 7.16 1.38
N ASN A 102 -0.49 7.04 0.39
CA ASN A 102 -0.88 6.60 -0.95
C ASN A 102 -0.48 5.16 -1.25
N ILE A 103 0.28 4.53 -0.37
CA ILE A 103 0.56 3.10 -0.41
C ILE A 103 0.31 2.49 0.96
N LEU A 104 -0.40 1.36 0.98
CA LEU A 104 -0.59 0.53 2.15
C LEU A 104 0.36 -0.66 2.07
N THR A 105 1.05 -0.98 3.17
CA THR A 105 1.85 -2.20 3.24
C THR A 105 1.39 -3.11 4.36
N MET A 106 1.49 -4.41 4.15
CA MET A 106 1.05 -5.44 5.10
C MET A 106 1.94 -6.67 5.01
N GLY A 107 1.92 -7.47 6.08
CA GLY A 107 2.68 -8.71 6.15
C GLY A 107 1.79 -9.94 6.21
N GLU A 108 1.94 -10.85 5.26
CA GLU A 108 1.17 -12.10 5.22
C GLU A 108 1.44 -12.99 6.43
N ARG A 109 2.66 -12.92 7.00
CA ARG A 109 3.05 -13.68 8.18
C ARG A 109 2.57 -13.06 9.48
N VAL A 110 2.01 -11.86 9.43
CA VAL A 110 1.59 -11.11 10.62
C VAL A 110 0.09 -11.12 10.80
N ILE A 111 -0.66 -10.91 9.72
CA ILE A 111 -2.12 -10.83 9.77
C ILE A 111 -2.77 -11.83 8.81
N GLY A 112 -3.98 -12.25 9.16
CA GLY A 112 -4.78 -13.11 8.30
C GLY A 112 -5.61 -12.32 7.29
N PRO A 113 -6.27 -13.03 6.36
CA PRO A 113 -7.04 -12.37 5.29
C PRO A 113 -8.25 -11.59 5.80
N GLY A 114 -8.89 -12.02 6.89
CA GLY A 114 -10.03 -11.28 7.44
C GLY A 114 -9.65 -9.87 7.86
N LEU A 115 -8.62 -9.73 8.67
CA LEU A 115 -8.13 -8.41 9.10
C LEU A 115 -7.56 -7.61 7.93
N ALA A 116 -6.82 -8.25 7.04
CA ALA A 116 -6.28 -7.58 5.86
C ALA A 116 -7.38 -6.98 4.99
N ASN A 117 -8.47 -7.70 4.79
CA ASN A 117 -9.60 -7.23 4.00
C ASN A 117 -10.28 -6.02 4.63
N ASP A 118 -10.42 -6.01 5.95
CA ASP A 118 -10.95 -4.84 6.69
C ASP A 118 -10.01 -3.63 6.54
N ILE A 119 -8.71 -3.84 6.71
CA ILE A 119 -7.69 -2.79 6.56
C ILE A 119 -7.73 -2.20 5.14
N VAL A 120 -7.77 -3.04 4.12
CA VAL A 120 -7.84 -2.59 2.71
C VAL A 120 -9.10 -1.78 2.45
N THR A 121 -10.25 -2.24 2.92
CA THR A 121 -11.52 -1.53 2.75
C THR A 121 -11.43 -0.13 3.37
N ILE A 122 -10.93 -0.04 4.59
CA ILE A 122 -10.74 1.24 5.29
C ILE A 122 -9.77 2.14 4.52
N PHE A 123 -8.64 1.60 4.09
CA PHE A 123 -7.64 2.36 3.33
C PHE A 123 -8.22 2.93 2.04
N MET A 124 -9.06 2.17 1.35
CA MET A 124 -9.66 2.61 0.08
C MET A 124 -10.79 3.63 0.27
N GLU A 125 -11.54 3.54 1.35
CA GLU A 125 -12.74 4.35 1.57
C GLU A 125 -12.53 5.58 2.47
N THR A 126 -11.39 5.71 3.11
CA THR A 126 -11.11 6.82 4.02
C THR A 126 -10.41 7.96 3.28
N GLU A 127 -10.96 9.15 3.41
CA GLU A 127 -10.41 10.35 2.79
C GLU A 127 -9.43 11.09 3.73
N PHE A 128 -8.61 11.93 3.14
CA PHE A 128 -7.70 12.81 3.89
C PHE A 128 -8.51 13.96 4.50
N GLU A 129 -8.29 14.20 5.80
CA GLU A 129 -8.99 15.29 6.50
C GLU A 129 -8.48 16.69 6.14
N GLY A 130 -7.24 16.81 5.69
CA GLY A 130 -6.66 18.13 5.41
C GLY A 130 -6.38 18.95 6.68
N GLY A 131 -6.65 20.24 6.64
CA GLY A 131 -6.45 21.12 7.78
C GLY A 131 -5.00 21.13 8.29
N ARG A 132 -4.82 20.95 9.61
CA ARG A 132 -3.49 20.87 10.23
C ARG A 132 -2.64 19.71 9.70
N HIS A 133 -3.29 18.64 9.25
CA HIS A 133 -2.59 17.47 8.70
C HIS A 133 -1.96 17.81 7.34
N ALA A 134 -2.62 18.62 6.51
CA ALA A 134 -2.07 19.06 5.23
C ALA A 134 -0.73 19.79 5.42
N ARG A 135 -0.63 20.66 6.41
CA ARG A 135 0.62 21.36 6.73
C ARG A 135 1.74 20.38 7.07
N ARG A 136 1.42 19.35 7.85
CA ARG A 136 2.41 18.34 8.26
C ARG A 136 2.84 17.47 7.09
N VAL A 137 1.90 17.08 6.23
CA VAL A 137 2.22 16.33 5.00
C VAL A 137 3.13 17.15 4.08
N GLU A 138 2.86 18.45 3.92
CA GLU A 138 3.73 19.32 3.12
C GLU A 138 5.16 19.41 3.71
N LYS A 139 5.30 19.38 5.02
CA LYS A 139 6.63 19.33 5.66
C LYS A 139 7.36 18.00 5.40
N ILE A 140 6.63 16.90 5.33
CA ILE A 140 7.20 15.60 4.92
C ILE A 140 7.70 15.69 3.49
N LYS A 141 6.88 16.22 2.57
CA LYS A 141 7.25 16.37 1.16
C LYS A 141 8.50 17.26 1.01
N ALA A 142 8.64 18.27 1.82
CA ALA A 142 9.80 19.16 1.78
C ALA A 142 11.13 18.48 2.15
N LEU A 143 11.07 17.28 2.76
CA LEU A 143 12.27 16.48 3.06
C LEU A 143 12.76 15.69 1.85
N GLU A 144 11.97 15.59 0.80
CA GLU A 144 12.35 14.90 -0.44
C GLU A 144 13.36 15.73 -1.22
N LYS A 145 14.31 15.07 -1.82
CA LYS A 145 15.38 15.73 -2.56
C LYS A 145 15.47 15.23 -4.00
#